data_b88fce330d546dd0e073df23b7d0d3ad
#
_entry.id   b88fce330d546dd0e073df23b7d0d3ad
#
_cell.length_a   1.000
_cell.length_b   1.000
_cell.length_c   1.000
_cell.angle_alpha   90.00
_cell.angle_beta   90.00
_cell.angle_gamma   90.00
#
_symmetry.space_group_name_H-M   'P 1'
#
loop_
_entity.id
_entity.type
_entity.pdbx_description
1 polymer ?
#
loop_
_entity_poly.entity_id
_entity_poly.type
_entity_poly.pdbx_seq_one_letter_code
_entity_poly.pdbx_strand_id
1 'polypeptide(L)'
;MTDDTTNSGGAPIVFDDWRTISFAVFLALVGYSVMVTVPVLSTALVHSLSFSAEQVGRVWGNDMLGFSVGAIIAALSVASVNRRHLVLGGIVFSMGANALCMYMVDYESMMWLRFAAGIGSGIFTGTAVATLGGTTNPVRAFNILLLGFSFSAAGELHLFPQLSLNGIYWFLIGSAAVCGLFIRWLPSRPLNQEEKELQHELEDRSEDWNVPVILPIFCLVAVCFTYINIGGYFTYIELAALDEGISPDWVTPLLTWASFLALVGCLLALVCARFGLFRPLFVALLSMAVLVGMLSGGITNVNLAISLFAFMALWTFADVYQSSMMGYMDRSGSLVALLPSVQGFGQFVGPNIAASIIGNGLGYSIMFLVSGSMALVAMVIYGGIFFYMHTRKSVSLTGDTEAA
;
A
#
# COMPACT_ATOMS: atom_id res chain seq x y z
N MET A 1 -12.45 59.24 2.47
CA MET A 1 -11.36 58.31 2.06
C MET A 1 -11.43 57.18 3.05
N THR A 2 -12.23 56.19 2.75
CA THR A 2 -12.51 55.03 3.58
C THR A 2 -11.69 53.90 3.00
N ASP A 3 -10.78 53.40 3.81
CA ASP A 3 -9.86 52.30 3.52
C ASP A 3 -10.62 50.97 3.65
N ASP A 4 -11.08 50.45 2.50
CA ASP A 4 -11.75 49.17 2.42
C ASP A 4 -10.67 48.10 2.11
N THR A 5 -9.92 47.73 3.12
CA THR A 5 -9.16 46.49 3.08
C THR A 5 -10.13 45.32 3.32
N THR A 6 -10.79 44.87 2.27
CA THR A 6 -11.54 43.61 2.28
C THR A 6 -10.59 42.47 2.54
N ASN A 7 -10.61 42.04 3.78
CA ASN A 7 -10.00 40.82 4.27
C ASN A 7 -10.67 39.62 3.56
N SER A 8 -10.08 39.15 2.49
CA SER A 8 -10.47 37.90 1.80
C SER A 8 -10.09 36.74 2.70
N GLY A 9 -10.78 36.58 3.81
CA GLY A 9 -10.77 35.39 4.62
C GLY A 9 -11.40 34.23 3.82
N GLY A 10 -10.64 33.57 2.99
CA GLY A 10 -11.06 32.32 2.37
C GLY A 10 -11.56 31.39 3.47
N ALA A 11 -12.76 30.84 3.29
CA ALA A 11 -13.29 29.83 4.21
C ALA A 11 -12.21 28.75 4.40
N PRO A 12 -11.91 28.32 5.64
CA PRO A 12 -10.86 27.33 5.86
C PRO A 12 -11.17 26.10 5.04
N ILE A 13 -10.20 25.64 4.23
CA ILE A 13 -10.34 24.45 3.43
C ILE A 13 -10.63 23.29 4.39
N VAL A 14 -11.80 22.69 4.26
CA VAL A 14 -12.37 21.73 5.24
C VAL A 14 -11.46 20.54 5.49
N PHE A 15 -10.55 20.26 4.56
CA PHE A 15 -9.58 19.16 4.65
C PHE A 15 -8.36 19.47 5.53
N ASP A 16 -8.05 20.73 5.79
CA ASP A 16 -6.86 21.15 6.58
C ASP A 16 -7.11 21.18 8.10
N ASP A 17 -8.34 20.93 8.55
CA ASP A 17 -8.61 20.78 9.96
C ASP A 17 -7.81 19.60 10.55
N TRP A 18 -7.10 19.83 11.64
CA TRP A 18 -6.32 18.81 12.34
C TRP A 18 -7.14 17.57 12.69
N ARG A 19 -8.44 17.73 12.99
CA ARG A 19 -9.36 16.62 13.28
C ARG A 19 -9.57 15.75 12.04
N THR A 20 -9.77 16.38 10.89
CA THR A 20 -9.92 15.68 9.61
C THR A 20 -8.65 14.90 9.26
N ILE A 21 -7.48 15.53 9.36
CA ILE A 21 -6.20 14.89 9.07
C ILE A 21 -5.94 13.73 10.02
N SER A 22 -6.07 13.95 11.34
CA SER A 22 -5.83 12.90 12.34
C SER A 22 -6.79 11.73 12.19
N PHE A 23 -8.07 12.01 11.90
CA PHE A 23 -9.05 10.96 11.68
C PHE A 23 -8.80 10.19 10.38
N ALA A 24 -8.49 10.87 9.28
CA ALA A 24 -8.16 10.22 8.02
C ALA A 24 -6.89 9.34 8.13
N VAL A 25 -5.87 9.81 8.85
CA VAL A 25 -4.69 9.00 9.18
C VAL A 25 -5.10 7.76 9.98
N PHE A 26 -5.84 7.91 11.07
CA PHE A 26 -6.27 6.78 11.89
C PHE A 26 -7.12 5.78 11.10
N LEU A 27 -8.05 6.27 10.28
CA LEU A 27 -8.89 5.45 9.41
C LEU A 27 -8.07 4.65 8.39
N ALA A 28 -7.03 5.27 7.80
CA ALA A 28 -6.12 4.58 6.89
C ALA A 28 -5.29 3.51 7.61
N LEU A 29 -4.79 3.80 8.82
CA LEU A 29 -4.03 2.84 9.63
C LEU A 29 -4.86 1.60 9.95
N VAL A 30 -6.12 1.78 10.38
CA VAL A 30 -7.04 0.67 10.65
C VAL A 30 -7.30 -0.15 9.37
N GLY A 31 -7.39 0.50 8.22
CA GLY A 31 -7.61 -0.21 6.96
C GLY A 31 -6.38 -0.97 6.45
N TYR A 32 -5.19 -0.48 6.74
CA TYR A 32 -3.93 -1.17 6.40
C TYR A 32 -3.51 -2.24 7.41
N SER A 33 -4.18 -2.35 8.56
CA SER A 33 -3.81 -3.25 9.66
C SER A 33 -3.56 -4.69 9.20
N VAL A 34 -4.48 -5.26 8.43
CA VAL A 34 -4.33 -6.63 7.91
C VAL A 34 -3.09 -6.75 7.01
N MET A 35 -2.88 -5.80 6.10
CA MET A 35 -1.77 -5.80 5.15
C MET A 35 -0.40 -5.85 5.87
N VAL A 36 -0.29 -5.13 6.98
CA VAL A 36 0.96 -5.03 7.75
C VAL A 36 1.21 -6.27 8.62
N THR A 37 0.13 -6.91 9.06
CA THR A 37 0.19 -8.02 10.02
C THR A 37 0.01 -9.39 9.38
N VAL A 38 -0.03 -9.46 8.04
CA VAL A 38 -0.17 -10.72 7.29
C VAL A 38 0.78 -11.83 7.76
N PRO A 39 2.07 -11.62 8.08
CA PRO A 39 2.93 -12.71 8.56
C PRO A 39 2.36 -13.37 9.81
N VAL A 40 2.05 -12.58 10.83
CA VAL A 40 1.50 -13.06 12.12
C VAL A 40 0.11 -13.68 11.96
N LEU A 41 -0.74 -13.07 11.12
CA LEU A 41 -2.05 -13.63 10.80
C LEU A 41 -1.96 -14.96 10.07
N SER A 42 -0.96 -15.12 9.19
CA SER A 42 -0.68 -16.37 8.50
C SER A 42 -0.34 -17.49 9.49
N THR A 43 0.55 -17.21 10.42
CA THR A 43 0.93 -18.15 11.49
C THR A 43 -0.27 -18.46 12.40
N ALA A 44 -1.10 -17.47 12.73
CA ALA A 44 -2.30 -17.69 13.53
C ALA A 44 -3.33 -18.62 12.85
N LEU A 45 -3.53 -18.52 11.54
CA LEU A 45 -4.41 -19.43 10.80
C LEU A 45 -3.88 -20.87 10.76
N VAL A 46 -2.56 -21.05 10.54
CA VAL A 46 -1.93 -22.37 10.59
C VAL A 46 -2.11 -23.02 11.97
N HIS A 47 -1.80 -22.28 13.04
CA HIS A 47 -1.86 -22.83 14.39
C HIS A 47 -3.28 -23.04 14.90
N SER A 48 -4.21 -22.12 14.61
CA SER A 48 -5.56 -22.15 15.19
C SER A 48 -6.54 -23.01 14.38
N LEU A 49 -6.40 -23.02 13.04
CA LEU A 49 -7.35 -23.67 12.13
C LEU A 49 -6.72 -24.82 11.33
N SER A 50 -5.42 -25.09 11.53
CA SER A 50 -4.66 -26.11 10.80
C SER A 50 -4.71 -25.92 9.27
N PHE A 51 -4.79 -24.68 8.81
CA PHE A 51 -4.72 -24.38 7.38
C PHE A 51 -3.33 -24.68 6.85
N SER A 52 -3.26 -25.20 5.63
CA SER A 52 -1.99 -25.37 4.93
C SER A 52 -1.42 -24.00 4.53
N ALA A 53 -0.10 -23.93 4.33
CA ALA A 53 0.55 -22.72 3.83
C ALA A 53 -0.06 -22.23 2.50
N GLU A 54 -0.49 -23.17 1.61
CA GLU A 54 -1.23 -22.82 0.39
C GLU A 54 -2.55 -22.12 0.71
N GLN A 55 -3.36 -22.68 1.60
CA GLN A 55 -4.65 -22.11 1.97
C GLN A 55 -4.51 -20.72 2.57
N VAL A 56 -3.51 -20.53 3.43
CA VAL A 56 -3.20 -19.22 4.04
C VAL A 56 -2.91 -18.15 3.00
N GLY A 57 -2.05 -18.43 2.03
CA GLY A 57 -1.75 -17.45 0.98
C GLY A 57 -2.93 -17.09 0.11
N ARG A 58 -3.84 -18.05 -0.15
CA ARG A 58 -5.09 -17.79 -0.88
C ARG A 58 -6.06 -16.94 -0.07
N VAL A 59 -6.17 -17.18 1.24
CA VAL A 59 -7.03 -16.41 2.15
C VAL A 59 -6.59 -14.95 2.19
N TRP A 60 -5.30 -14.68 2.41
CA TRP A 60 -4.78 -13.30 2.46
C TRP A 60 -4.73 -12.65 1.09
N GLY A 61 -4.43 -13.40 0.04
CA GLY A 61 -4.55 -12.90 -1.32
C GLY A 61 -5.97 -12.40 -1.61
N ASN A 62 -7.00 -13.16 -1.26
CA ASN A 62 -8.39 -12.73 -1.47
C ASN A 62 -8.76 -11.49 -0.62
N ASP A 63 -8.23 -11.34 0.59
CA ASP A 63 -8.39 -10.11 1.37
C ASP A 63 -7.84 -8.90 0.61
N MET A 64 -6.64 -9.01 0.05
CA MET A 64 -6.00 -7.94 -0.73
C MET A 64 -6.72 -7.68 -2.07
N LEU A 65 -7.32 -8.70 -2.69
CA LEU A 65 -8.21 -8.50 -3.83
C LEU A 65 -9.44 -7.69 -3.43
N GLY A 66 -10.06 -8.05 -2.30
CA GLY A 66 -11.17 -7.30 -1.72
C GLY A 66 -10.78 -5.85 -1.45
N PHE A 67 -9.62 -5.62 -0.82
CA PHE A 67 -9.08 -4.29 -0.56
C PHE A 67 -8.92 -3.48 -1.87
N SER A 68 -8.35 -4.10 -2.91
CA SER A 68 -8.21 -3.47 -4.23
C SER A 68 -9.56 -3.04 -4.81
N VAL A 69 -10.54 -3.93 -4.79
CA VAL A 69 -11.92 -3.63 -5.26
C VAL A 69 -12.53 -2.51 -4.43
N GLY A 70 -12.41 -2.56 -3.11
CA GLY A 70 -12.91 -1.52 -2.21
C GLY A 70 -12.25 -0.16 -2.45
N ALA A 71 -10.96 -0.12 -2.70
CA ALA A 71 -10.22 1.10 -3.04
C ALA A 71 -10.68 1.70 -4.39
N ILE A 72 -10.98 0.86 -5.40
CA ILE A 72 -11.58 1.31 -6.67
C ILE A 72 -12.97 1.92 -6.41
N ILE A 73 -13.81 1.25 -5.62
CA ILE A 73 -15.14 1.77 -5.26
C ILE A 73 -15.01 3.14 -4.58
N ALA A 74 -14.05 3.29 -3.66
CA ALA A 74 -13.79 4.58 -3.01
C ALA A 74 -13.35 5.64 -4.02
N ALA A 75 -12.38 5.35 -4.88
CA ALA A 75 -11.86 6.28 -5.88
C ALA A 75 -12.97 6.80 -6.82
N LEU A 76 -13.85 5.91 -7.27
CA LEU A 76 -14.97 6.27 -8.16
C LEU A 76 -16.12 7.02 -7.43
N SER A 77 -16.27 6.81 -6.13
CA SER A 77 -17.42 7.31 -5.37
C SER A 77 -17.13 8.56 -4.55
N VAL A 78 -15.88 8.81 -4.18
CA VAL A 78 -15.49 9.88 -3.23
C VAL A 78 -15.85 11.28 -3.70
N ALA A 79 -15.93 11.50 -5.01
CA ALA A 79 -16.30 12.78 -5.62
C ALA A 79 -17.82 13.01 -5.70
N SER A 80 -18.64 11.95 -5.65
CA SER A 80 -20.09 12.02 -5.89
C SER A 80 -20.92 11.63 -4.69
N VAL A 81 -20.40 10.79 -3.80
CA VAL A 81 -21.10 10.24 -2.63
C VAL A 81 -20.63 10.91 -1.35
N ASN A 82 -21.54 11.03 -0.38
CA ASN A 82 -21.16 11.50 0.95
C ASN A 82 -20.11 10.56 1.58
N ARG A 83 -18.91 11.10 1.81
CA ARG A 83 -17.75 10.34 2.35
C ARG A 83 -18.06 9.63 3.66
N ARG A 84 -18.89 10.24 4.53
CA ARG A 84 -19.29 9.62 5.81
C ARG A 84 -20.11 8.36 5.60
N HIS A 85 -21.07 8.38 4.67
CA HIS A 85 -21.88 7.21 4.36
C HIS A 85 -21.06 6.12 3.70
N LEU A 86 -20.13 6.48 2.80
CA LEU A 86 -19.22 5.55 2.15
C LEU A 86 -18.33 4.83 3.18
N VAL A 87 -17.72 5.58 4.09
CA VAL A 87 -16.88 5.03 5.17
C VAL A 87 -17.69 4.20 6.14
N LEU A 88 -18.87 4.66 6.59
CA LEU A 88 -19.71 3.88 7.49
C LEU A 88 -20.15 2.56 6.86
N GLY A 89 -20.52 2.57 5.59
CA GLY A 89 -20.84 1.36 4.84
C GLY A 89 -19.66 0.38 4.82
N GLY A 90 -18.47 0.87 4.52
CA GLY A 90 -17.22 0.07 4.54
C GLY A 90 -16.91 -0.50 5.93
N ILE A 91 -17.04 0.32 6.99
CA ILE A 91 -16.83 -0.11 8.38
C ILE A 91 -17.80 -1.23 8.76
N VAL A 92 -19.11 -1.02 8.58
CA VAL A 92 -20.13 -2.02 8.93
C VAL A 92 -19.92 -3.31 8.16
N PHE A 93 -19.58 -3.22 6.87
CA PHE A 93 -19.32 -4.37 6.02
C PHE A 93 -18.08 -5.16 6.47
N SER A 94 -16.97 -4.45 6.75
CA SER A 94 -15.74 -5.07 7.27
C SER A 94 -15.94 -5.68 8.66
N MET A 95 -16.63 -4.98 9.58
CA MET A 95 -16.95 -5.50 10.92
C MET A 95 -17.81 -6.77 10.85
N GLY A 96 -18.84 -6.77 10.00
CA GLY A 96 -19.71 -7.94 9.79
C GLY A 96 -18.94 -9.15 9.27
N ALA A 97 -18.08 -8.95 8.27
CA ALA A 97 -17.25 -10.01 7.72
C ALA A 97 -16.23 -10.54 8.76
N ASN A 98 -15.54 -9.66 9.50
CA ASN A 98 -14.62 -10.06 10.58
C ASN A 98 -15.36 -10.81 11.71
N ALA A 99 -16.59 -10.40 12.06
CA ALA A 99 -17.38 -11.10 13.05
C ALA A 99 -17.77 -12.52 12.58
N LEU A 100 -18.13 -12.68 11.32
CA LEU A 100 -18.45 -13.99 10.75
C LEU A 100 -17.21 -14.91 10.68
N CYS A 101 -15.99 -14.37 10.48
CA CYS A 101 -14.76 -15.15 10.51
C CYS A 101 -14.52 -15.87 11.85
N MET A 102 -15.11 -15.41 12.96
CA MET A 102 -15.00 -16.09 14.26
C MET A 102 -15.86 -17.36 14.36
N TYR A 103 -16.90 -17.50 13.51
CA TYR A 103 -17.84 -18.61 13.54
C TYR A 103 -17.70 -19.54 12.34
N MET A 104 -17.39 -19.00 11.17
CA MET A 104 -17.24 -19.75 9.93
C MET A 104 -15.75 -19.96 9.68
N VAL A 105 -15.20 -21.04 10.26
CA VAL A 105 -13.75 -21.32 10.31
C VAL A 105 -13.28 -22.28 9.22
N ASP A 106 -14.16 -22.74 8.34
CA ASP A 106 -13.77 -23.55 7.18
C ASP A 106 -13.08 -22.69 6.11
N TYR A 107 -12.22 -23.32 5.33
CA TYR A 107 -11.37 -22.64 4.37
C TYR A 107 -12.14 -21.82 3.32
N GLU A 108 -13.20 -22.42 2.72
CA GLU A 108 -13.98 -21.74 1.68
C GLU A 108 -14.69 -20.50 2.21
N SER A 109 -15.36 -20.63 3.35
CA SER A 109 -16.02 -19.50 4.01
C SER A 109 -15.03 -18.42 4.39
N MET A 110 -13.88 -18.80 5.00
CA MET A 110 -12.84 -17.87 5.40
C MET A 110 -12.31 -17.07 4.21
N MET A 111 -12.07 -17.72 3.08
CA MET A 111 -11.57 -17.08 1.86
C MET A 111 -12.53 -15.97 1.37
N TRP A 112 -13.85 -16.25 1.32
CA TRP A 112 -14.84 -15.28 0.87
C TRP A 112 -15.12 -14.20 1.92
N LEU A 113 -15.09 -14.53 3.20
CA LEU A 113 -15.26 -13.55 4.28
C LEU A 113 -14.08 -12.58 4.34
N ARG A 114 -12.85 -13.06 4.11
CA ARG A 114 -11.69 -12.19 4.01
C ARG A 114 -11.76 -11.26 2.80
N PHE A 115 -12.20 -11.78 1.64
CA PHE A 115 -12.50 -10.93 0.48
C PHE A 115 -13.53 -9.82 0.83
N ALA A 116 -14.61 -10.18 1.49
CA ALA A 116 -15.64 -9.23 1.93
C ALA A 116 -15.07 -8.20 2.93
N ALA A 117 -14.28 -8.64 3.93
CA ALA A 117 -13.61 -7.76 4.89
C ALA A 117 -12.67 -6.78 4.19
N GLY A 118 -11.91 -7.29 3.19
CA GLY A 118 -11.04 -6.50 2.34
C GLY A 118 -11.79 -5.39 1.58
N ILE A 119 -12.96 -5.68 0.98
CA ILE A 119 -13.76 -4.66 0.32
C ILE A 119 -14.10 -3.52 1.30
N GLY A 120 -14.55 -3.85 2.50
CA GLY A 120 -14.86 -2.85 3.52
C GLY A 120 -13.64 -2.00 3.88
N SER A 121 -12.50 -2.63 4.18
CA SER A 121 -11.25 -1.93 4.53
C SER A 121 -10.73 -1.07 3.38
N GLY A 122 -10.79 -1.55 2.14
CA GLY A 122 -10.42 -0.80 0.95
C GLY A 122 -11.26 0.45 0.73
N ILE A 123 -12.59 0.38 0.97
CA ILE A 123 -13.49 1.52 0.84
C ILE A 123 -13.10 2.64 1.81
N PHE A 124 -12.96 2.33 3.10
CA PHE A 124 -12.68 3.40 4.05
C PHE A 124 -11.23 3.86 3.99
N THR A 125 -10.26 3.00 3.65
CA THR A 125 -8.86 3.39 3.41
C THR A 125 -8.73 4.28 2.18
N GLY A 126 -9.32 3.89 1.06
CA GLY A 126 -9.32 4.69 -0.16
C GLY A 126 -9.94 6.08 0.04
N THR A 127 -11.04 6.15 0.82
CA THR A 127 -11.66 7.44 1.19
C THR A 127 -10.75 8.27 2.09
N ALA A 128 -10.03 7.66 3.03
CA ALA A 128 -9.07 8.33 3.88
C ALA A 128 -7.89 8.90 3.08
N VAL A 129 -7.29 8.10 2.21
CA VAL A 129 -6.19 8.50 1.32
C VAL A 129 -6.61 9.65 0.41
N ALA A 130 -7.81 9.58 -0.20
CA ALA A 130 -8.36 10.66 -1.01
C ALA A 130 -8.62 11.95 -0.19
N THR A 131 -8.95 11.81 1.11
CA THR A 131 -9.12 12.96 1.99
C THR A 131 -7.79 13.62 2.33
N LEU A 132 -6.73 12.83 2.60
CA LEU A 132 -5.38 13.35 2.84
C LEU A 132 -4.78 14.00 1.59
N GLY A 133 -5.06 13.43 0.40
CA GLY A 133 -4.67 14.00 -0.89
C GLY A 133 -5.33 15.33 -1.21
N GLY A 134 -6.52 15.60 -0.66
CA GLY A 134 -7.26 16.86 -0.82
C GLY A 134 -6.86 17.99 0.14
N THR A 135 -5.84 17.81 0.98
CA THR A 135 -5.31 18.87 1.87
C THR A 135 -4.45 19.86 1.09
N THR A 136 -4.27 21.09 1.58
CA THR A 136 -3.38 22.10 0.97
C THR A 136 -1.91 21.66 0.94
N ASN A 137 -1.52 20.77 1.87
CA ASN A 137 -0.18 20.19 1.90
C ASN A 137 -0.24 18.66 1.99
N PRO A 138 -0.54 17.96 0.89
CA PRO A 138 -0.65 16.51 0.86
C PRO A 138 0.62 15.81 1.32
N VAL A 139 1.80 16.36 1.00
CA VAL A 139 3.10 15.80 1.41
C VAL A 139 3.19 15.72 2.93
N ARG A 140 2.78 16.75 3.64
CA ARG A 140 2.76 16.76 5.11
C ARG A 140 1.76 15.73 5.65
N ALA A 141 0.57 15.64 5.07
CA ALA A 141 -0.47 14.72 5.49
C ALA A 141 -0.03 13.25 5.30
N PHE A 142 0.58 12.92 4.16
CA PHE A 142 1.12 11.58 3.92
C PHE A 142 2.34 11.26 4.78
N ASN A 143 3.20 12.23 5.11
CA ASN A 143 4.30 12.02 6.06
C ASN A 143 3.78 11.66 7.47
N ILE A 144 2.68 12.28 7.91
CA ILE A 144 2.03 11.92 9.19
C ILE A 144 1.46 10.50 9.10
N LEU A 145 0.85 10.12 7.96
CA LEU A 145 0.36 8.76 7.74
C LEU A 145 1.50 7.74 7.81
N LEU A 146 2.61 7.98 7.12
CA LEU A 146 3.77 7.07 7.11
C LEU A 146 4.41 6.91 8.49
N LEU A 147 4.50 8.01 9.24
CA LEU A 147 4.94 7.96 10.64
C LEU A 147 3.99 7.10 11.47
N GLY A 148 2.69 7.38 11.40
CA GLY A 148 1.66 6.61 12.09
C GLY A 148 1.69 5.12 11.69
N PHE A 149 1.88 4.83 10.41
CA PHE A 149 1.96 3.48 9.86
C PHE A 149 3.09 2.66 10.51
N SER A 150 4.28 3.23 10.64
CA SER A 150 5.42 2.53 11.27
C SER A 150 5.15 2.19 12.73
N PHE A 151 4.54 3.10 13.50
CA PHE A 151 4.17 2.84 14.90
C PHE A 151 3.00 1.86 15.04
N SER A 152 1.97 1.99 14.20
CA SER A 152 0.83 1.06 14.18
C SER A 152 1.30 -0.35 13.82
N ALA A 153 2.10 -0.49 12.78
CA ALA A 153 2.68 -1.76 12.35
C ALA A 153 3.49 -2.43 13.45
N ALA A 154 4.41 -1.68 14.08
CA ALA A 154 5.21 -2.20 15.19
C ALA A 154 4.33 -2.63 16.37
N GLY A 155 3.32 -1.83 16.73
CA GLY A 155 2.38 -2.15 17.80
C GLY A 155 1.56 -3.41 17.51
N GLU A 156 1.02 -3.53 16.32
CA GLU A 156 0.20 -4.67 15.90
C GLU A 156 1.03 -5.95 15.77
N LEU A 157 2.21 -5.90 15.15
CA LEU A 157 3.12 -7.04 15.03
C LEU A 157 3.65 -7.53 16.39
N HIS A 158 3.73 -6.63 17.38
CA HIS A 158 4.07 -7.01 18.75
C HIS A 158 2.87 -7.59 19.50
N LEU A 159 1.67 -7.02 19.32
CA LEU A 159 0.47 -7.38 20.07
C LEU A 159 -0.19 -8.66 19.56
N PHE A 160 -0.33 -8.83 18.23
CA PHE A 160 -1.12 -9.91 17.64
C PHE A 160 -0.63 -11.32 17.99
N PRO A 161 0.68 -11.60 18.06
CA PRO A 161 1.15 -12.92 18.50
C PRO A 161 0.74 -13.30 19.93
N GLN A 162 0.37 -12.31 20.76
CA GLN A 162 -0.09 -12.52 22.13
C GLN A 162 -1.60 -12.75 22.22
N LEU A 163 -2.32 -12.55 21.13
CA LEU A 163 -3.77 -12.70 21.04
C LEU A 163 -4.15 -14.06 20.43
N SER A 164 -5.30 -14.59 20.83
CA SER A 164 -5.93 -15.66 20.07
C SER A 164 -6.43 -15.13 18.71
N LEU A 165 -6.69 -16.02 17.74
CA LEU A 165 -7.26 -15.63 16.44
C LEU A 165 -8.55 -14.80 16.60
N ASN A 166 -9.45 -15.21 17.50
CA ASN A 166 -10.65 -14.44 17.83
C ASN A 166 -10.32 -13.08 18.48
N GLY A 167 -9.25 -13.01 19.29
CA GLY A 167 -8.76 -11.77 19.87
C GLY A 167 -8.32 -10.77 18.79
N ILE A 168 -7.66 -11.25 17.76
CA ILE A 168 -7.26 -10.44 16.60
C ILE A 168 -8.52 -9.91 15.86
N TYR A 169 -9.51 -10.76 15.60
CA TYR A 169 -10.77 -10.29 14.97
C TYR A 169 -11.50 -9.26 15.84
N TRP A 170 -11.52 -9.44 17.17
CA TRP A 170 -12.08 -8.43 18.07
C TRP A 170 -11.31 -7.11 18.03
N PHE A 171 -9.99 -7.16 17.89
CA PHE A 171 -9.17 -5.95 17.71
C PHE A 171 -9.54 -5.22 16.40
N LEU A 172 -9.64 -5.95 15.28
CA LEU A 172 -10.03 -5.37 13.98
C LEU A 172 -11.44 -4.77 14.01
N ILE A 173 -12.40 -5.45 14.64
CA ILE A 173 -13.76 -4.95 14.83
C ILE A 173 -13.77 -3.72 15.72
N GLY A 174 -13.07 -3.77 16.85
CA GLY A 174 -13.00 -2.67 17.82
C GLY A 174 -12.38 -1.41 17.24
N SER A 175 -11.26 -1.53 16.52
CA SER A 175 -10.59 -0.40 15.87
C SER A 175 -11.48 0.23 14.78
N ALA A 176 -12.17 -0.59 13.98
CA ALA A 176 -13.14 -0.11 13.00
C ALA A 176 -14.36 0.58 13.67
N ALA A 177 -14.86 0.04 14.78
CA ALA A 177 -15.94 0.65 15.56
C ALA A 177 -15.52 2.02 16.12
N VAL A 178 -14.28 2.15 16.62
CA VAL A 178 -13.74 3.44 17.06
C VAL A 178 -13.73 4.46 15.92
N CYS A 179 -13.37 4.05 14.70
CA CYS A 179 -13.51 4.93 13.52
C CYS A 179 -14.95 5.40 13.34
N GLY A 180 -15.94 4.54 13.53
CA GLY A 180 -17.36 4.90 13.46
C GLY A 180 -17.78 6.02 14.44
N LEU A 181 -17.19 6.02 15.66
CA LEU A 181 -17.49 7.06 16.67
C LEU A 181 -17.02 8.46 16.25
N PHE A 182 -15.89 8.53 15.54
CA PHE A 182 -15.29 9.80 15.11
C PHE A 182 -15.65 10.19 13.67
N ILE A 183 -16.60 9.52 13.02
CA ILE A 183 -16.98 9.74 11.62
C ILE A 183 -17.36 11.22 11.32
N ARG A 184 -17.83 11.96 12.31
CA ARG A 184 -18.18 13.38 12.16
C ARG A 184 -16.98 14.28 11.86
N TRP A 185 -15.75 13.83 12.13
CA TRP A 185 -14.53 14.56 11.81
C TRP A 185 -14.18 14.48 10.32
N LEU A 186 -14.79 13.53 9.60
CA LEU A 186 -14.64 13.43 8.15
C LEU A 186 -15.56 14.44 7.45
N PRO A 187 -15.09 15.22 6.48
CA PRO A 187 -15.94 16.08 5.65
C PRO A 187 -17.03 15.28 4.96
N SER A 188 -18.25 15.82 4.94
CA SER A 188 -19.39 15.12 4.33
C SER A 188 -19.61 15.47 2.87
N ARG A 189 -19.01 16.58 2.39
CA ARG A 189 -19.30 17.11 1.05
C ARG A 189 -18.48 16.40 -0.02
N PRO A 190 -19.09 16.04 -1.16
CA PRO A 190 -18.37 15.87 -2.41
C PRO A 190 -17.69 17.18 -2.81
N LEU A 191 -16.73 17.14 -3.72
CA LEU A 191 -16.06 18.32 -4.27
C LEU A 191 -17.08 19.36 -4.70
N ASN A 192 -16.89 20.61 -4.25
CA ASN A 192 -17.68 21.74 -4.70
C ASN A 192 -17.44 21.98 -6.20
N GLN A 193 -18.34 22.75 -6.84
CA GLN A 193 -18.25 23.05 -8.26
C GLN A 193 -16.93 23.79 -8.61
N GLU A 194 -16.45 24.67 -7.72
CA GLU A 194 -15.15 25.35 -7.83
C GLU A 194 -13.95 24.38 -7.78
N GLU A 195 -14.03 23.34 -6.94
CA GLU A 195 -12.98 22.30 -6.88
C GLU A 195 -13.00 21.41 -8.13
N LYS A 196 -14.18 21.17 -8.73
CA LYS A 196 -14.32 20.48 -10.03
C LYS A 196 -13.78 21.32 -11.17
N GLU A 197 -14.04 22.63 -11.15
CA GLU A 197 -13.52 23.57 -12.14
C GLU A 197 -11.99 23.68 -12.03
N LEU A 198 -11.44 23.73 -10.81
CA LEU A 198 -10.00 23.71 -10.58
C LEU A 198 -9.36 22.39 -11.02
N GLN A 199 -10.01 21.25 -10.79
CA GLN A 199 -9.55 19.97 -11.34
C GLN A 199 -9.59 19.97 -12.87
N HIS A 200 -10.65 20.50 -13.45
CA HIS A 200 -10.79 20.62 -14.91
C HIS A 200 -9.75 21.58 -15.50
N GLU A 201 -9.45 22.70 -14.83
CA GLU A 201 -8.35 23.61 -15.23
C GLU A 201 -6.97 22.96 -15.09
N LEU A 202 -6.76 22.09 -14.10
CA LEU A 202 -5.52 21.32 -13.95
C LEU A 202 -5.42 20.23 -15.02
N GLU A 203 -6.54 19.64 -15.42
CA GLU A 203 -6.62 18.69 -16.54
C GLU A 203 -6.34 19.39 -17.87
N ASP A 204 -6.94 20.56 -18.12
CA ASP A 204 -6.69 21.37 -19.35
C ASP A 204 -5.24 21.86 -19.43
N ARG A 205 -4.63 22.24 -18.29
CA ARG A 205 -3.19 22.57 -18.25
C ARG A 205 -2.28 21.37 -18.50
N SER A 206 -2.81 20.14 -18.42
CA SER A 206 -2.06 18.91 -18.72
C SER A 206 -1.93 18.65 -20.23
N GLU A 207 -2.73 19.29 -21.09
CA GLU A 207 -2.68 19.10 -22.54
C GLU A 207 -1.33 19.51 -23.17
N ASP A 208 -0.60 20.45 -22.56
CA ASP A 208 0.75 20.83 -22.99
C ASP A 208 1.85 19.84 -22.58
N TRP A 209 1.51 18.81 -21.76
CA TRP A 209 2.47 17.82 -21.30
C TRP A 209 2.48 16.58 -22.18
N ASN A 210 3.38 16.56 -23.14
CA ASN A 210 3.54 15.53 -24.19
C ASN A 210 4.02 14.15 -23.69
N VAL A 211 3.61 13.69 -22.46
CA VAL A 211 3.87 12.34 -21.97
C VAL A 211 2.75 11.42 -22.47
N PRO A 212 3.05 10.40 -23.29
CA PRO A 212 2.03 9.46 -23.74
C PRO A 212 1.38 8.74 -22.54
N VAL A 213 0.06 8.63 -22.54
CA VAL A 213 -0.74 7.95 -21.48
C VAL A 213 -0.28 6.51 -21.22
N ILE A 214 0.39 5.89 -22.17
CA ILE A 214 0.93 4.55 -22.05
C ILE A 214 2.04 4.44 -20.97
N LEU A 215 2.81 5.52 -20.71
CA LEU A 215 3.91 5.49 -19.73
C LEU A 215 3.42 5.37 -18.28
N PRO A 216 2.45 6.19 -17.80
CA PRO A 216 1.87 5.98 -16.49
C PRO A 216 1.21 4.60 -16.35
N ILE A 217 0.64 4.03 -17.41
CA ILE A 217 0.12 2.66 -17.37
C ILE A 217 1.25 1.65 -17.14
N PHE A 218 2.39 1.76 -17.83
CA PHE A 218 3.56 0.92 -17.57
C PHE A 218 4.12 1.15 -16.16
N CYS A 219 4.06 2.36 -15.61
CA CYS A 219 4.40 2.61 -14.21
C CYS A 219 3.48 1.82 -13.27
N LEU A 220 2.16 1.83 -13.48
CA LEU A 220 1.21 1.04 -12.68
C LEU A 220 1.51 -0.46 -12.78
N VAL A 221 1.84 -0.95 -13.97
CA VAL A 221 2.24 -2.36 -14.16
C VAL A 221 3.52 -2.66 -13.36
N ALA A 222 4.52 -1.78 -13.38
CA ALA A 222 5.74 -1.97 -12.61
C ALA A 222 5.48 -1.93 -11.08
N VAL A 223 4.58 -1.05 -10.62
CA VAL A 223 4.10 -1.05 -9.22
C VAL A 223 3.46 -2.39 -8.89
N CYS A 224 2.60 -2.91 -9.76
CA CYS A 224 1.98 -4.22 -9.55
C CYS A 224 3.02 -5.32 -9.35
N PHE A 225 4.05 -5.41 -10.20
CA PHE A 225 5.13 -6.39 -10.05
C PHE A 225 5.95 -6.19 -8.77
N THR A 226 6.20 -4.96 -8.35
CA THR A 226 6.83 -4.68 -7.06
C THR A 226 5.98 -5.23 -5.91
N TYR A 227 4.67 -5.06 -5.97
CA TYR A 227 3.75 -5.54 -4.93
C TYR A 227 3.47 -7.04 -5.01
N ILE A 228 3.67 -7.68 -6.17
CA ILE A 228 3.73 -9.15 -6.26
C ILE A 228 4.94 -9.68 -5.48
N ASN A 229 6.11 -9.04 -5.61
CA ASN A 229 7.29 -9.37 -4.80
C ASN A 229 7.01 -9.20 -3.30
N ILE A 230 6.46 -8.05 -2.90
CA ILE A 230 6.16 -7.73 -1.50
C ILE A 230 5.16 -8.74 -0.93
N GLY A 231 4.04 -8.98 -1.62
CA GLY A 231 2.99 -9.88 -1.16
C GLY A 231 3.47 -11.33 -1.04
N GLY A 232 4.21 -11.83 -2.04
CA GLY A 232 4.77 -13.19 -2.01
C GLY A 232 5.76 -13.39 -0.87
N TYR A 233 6.68 -12.44 -0.68
CA TYR A 233 7.67 -12.48 0.39
C TYR A 233 7.03 -12.32 1.77
N PHE A 234 6.28 -11.23 1.98
CA PHE A 234 5.84 -10.82 3.32
C PHE A 234 4.79 -11.77 3.90
N THR A 235 3.94 -12.37 3.06
CA THR A 235 2.95 -13.36 3.53
C THR A 235 3.58 -14.60 4.15
N TYR A 236 4.74 -15.01 3.66
CA TYR A 236 5.32 -16.31 3.98
C TYR A 236 6.61 -16.26 4.81
N ILE A 237 7.19 -15.08 5.02
CA ILE A 237 8.51 -14.97 5.65
C ILE A 237 8.54 -15.56 7.07
N GLU A 238 7.48 -15.35 7.87
CA GLU A 238 7.38 -15.93 9.21
C GLU A 238 7.18 -17.43 9.15
N LEU A 239 6.23 -17.92 8.34
CA LEU A 239 5.99 -19.35 8.16
C LEU A 239 7.24 -20.10 7.68
N ALA A 240 7.95 -19.54 6.70
CA ALA A 240 9.18 -20.12 6.18
C ALA A 240 10.30 -20.15 7.24
N ALA A 241 10.42 -19.10 8.05
CA ALA A 241 11.40 -19.05 9.14
C ALA A 241 11.11 -20.11 10.22
N LEU A 242 9.83 -20.28 10.58
CA LEU A 242 9.41 -21.30 11.54
C LEU A 242 9.59 -22.72 11.00
N ASP A 243 9.35 -22.96 9.72
CA ASP A 243 9.56 -24.24 9.05
C ASP A 243 11.05 -24.66 9.03
N GLU A 244 11.96 -23.69 8.91
CA GLU A 244 13.42 -23.88 9.04
C GLU A 244 13.89 -23.99 10.51
N GLY A 245 12.97 -24.00 11.47
CA GLY A 245 13.25 -24.18 12.90
C GLY A 245 13.74 -22.93 13.64
N ILE A 246 13.56 -21.73 13.08
CA ILE A 246 13.86 -20.49 13.80
C ILE A 246 12.80 -20.25 14.88
N SER A 247 13.24 -19.92 16.10
CA SER A 247 12.34 -19.71 17.23
C SER A 247 11.39 -18.52 17.00
N PRO A 248 10.09 -18.65 17.34
CA PRO A 248 9.15 -17.52 17.36
C PRO A 248 9.64 -16.35 18.22
N ASP A 249 10.35 -16.64 19.32
CA ASP A 249 10.93 -15.61 20.20
C ASP A 249 11.98 -14.73 19.51
N TRP A 250 12.52 -15.20 18.35
CA TRP A 250 13.42 -14.43 17.50
C TRP A 250 12.67 -13.72 16.38
N VAL A 251 11.74 -14.38 15.72
CA VAL A 251 11.02 -13.85 14.54
C VAL A 251 10.10 -12.68 14.92
N THR A 252 9.30 -12.82 15.98
CA THR A 252 8.34 -11.80 16.42
C THR A 252 8.99 -10.44 16.74
N PRO A 253 10.06 -10.36 17.55
CA PRO A 253 10.77 -9.11 17.78
C PRO A 253 11.39 -8.53 16.50
N LEU A 254 11.91 -9.38 15.60
CA LEU A 254 12.46 -8.92 14.32
C LEU A 254 11.40 -8.22 13.47
N LEU A 255 10.21 -8.79 13.30
CA LEU A 255 9.11 -8.18 12.56
C LEU A 255 8.71 -6.84 13.19
N THR A 256 8.62 -6.78 14.52
CA THR A 256 8.29 -5.57 15.26
C THR A 256 9.32 -4.45 15.00
N TRP A 257 10.61 -4.75 15.19
CA TRP A 257 11.67 -3.77 15.01
C TRP A 257 11.88 -3.38 13.54
N ALA A 258 11.70 -4.33 12.61
CA ALA A 258 11.79 -4.07 11.19
C ALA A 258 10.78 -3.00 10.73
N SER A 259 9.59 -2.94 11.33
CA SER A 259 8.57 -1.95 10.99
C SER A 259 9.05 -0.50 11.16
N PHE A 260 9.93 -0.23 12.13
CA PHE A 260 10.52 1.10 12.29
C PHE A 260 11.50 1.47 11.17
N LEU A 261 12.05 0.48 10.45
CA LEU A 261 12.95 0.73 9.32
C LEU A 261 12.21 1.33 8.12
N ALA A 262 10.89 1.27 8.08
CA ALA A 262 10.08 2.01 7.12
C ALA A 262 10.39 3.53 7.19
N LEU A 263 10.60 4.10 8.39
CA LEU A 263 11.01 5.49 8.56
C LEU A 263 12.37 5.77 7.95
N VAL A 264 13.31 4.84 8.08
CA VAL A 264 14.63 4.94 7.46
C VAL A 264 14.50 4.97 5.93
N GLY A 265 13.59 4.16 5.37
CA GLY A 265 13.27 4.19 3.93
C GLY A 265 12.79 5.56 3.46
N CYS A 266 11.88 6.20 4.20
CA CYS A 266 11.43 7.58 3.91
C CYS A 266 12.58 8.59 3.95
N LEU A 267 13.42 8.54 4.99
CA LEU A 267 14.57 9.44 5.14
C LEU A 267 15.58 9.24 4.02
N LEU A 268 15.89 8.00 3.68
CA LEU A 268 16.77 7.67 2.55
C LEU A 268 16.20 8.20 1.23
N ALA A 269 14.89 8.13 1.03
CA ALA A 269 14.24 8.67 -0.17
C ALA A 269 14.49 10.18 -0.30
N LEU A 270 14.39 10.94 0.79
CA LEU A 270 14.70 12.37 0.79
C LEU A 270 16.16 12.65 0.46
N VAL A 271 17.09 11.91 1.06
CA VAL A 271 18.54 12.09 0.83
C VAL A 271 18.91 11.72 -0.61
N CYS A 272 18.33 10.66 -1.14
CA CYS A 272 18.61 10.14 -2.47
C CYS A 272 17.90 10.92 -3.60
N ALA A 273 16.98 11.84 -3.29
CA ALA A 273 16.27 12.64 -4.29
C ALA A 273 17.20 13.39 -5.25
N ARG A 274 18.39 13.80 -4.79
CA ARG A 274 19.46 14.44 -5.58
C ARG A 274 19.99 13.57 -6.74
N PHE A 275 19.78 12.26 -6.72
CA PHE A 275 20.25 11.34 -7.77
C PHE A 275 19.20 11.10 -8.87
N GLY A 276 18.08 11.83 -8.83
CA GLY A 276 16.94 11.69 -9.74
C GLY A 276 16.02 10.52 -9.35
N LEU A 277 14.98 10.28 -10.17
CA LEU A 277 13.93 9.32 -9.85
C LEU A 277 14.33 7.87 -10.18
N PHE A 278 15.01 7.62 -11.29
CA PHE A 278 15.25 6.26 -11.79
C PHE A 278 16.39 5.53 -11.09
N ARG A 279 17.56 6.19 -10.89
CA ARG A 279 18.73 5.52 -10.34
C ARG A 279 18.51 4.92 -8.95
N PRO A 280 17.96 5.68 -7.97
CA PRO A 280 17.67 5.11 -6.65
C PRO A 280 16.63 4.00 -6.69
N LEU A 281 15.61 4.12 -7.54
CA LEU A 281 14.56 3.11 -7.71
C LEU A 281 15.14 1.79 -8.25
N PHE A 282 16.06 1.84 -9.25
CA PHE A 282 16.75 0.66 -9.75
C PHE A 282 17.57 -0.06 -8.66
N VAL A 283 18.31 0.70 -7.88
CA VAL A 283 19.09 0.13 -6.76
C VAL A 283 18.15 -0.51 -5.75
N ALA A 284 17.03 0.14 -5.42
CA ALA A 284 16.06 -0.41 -4.48
C ALA A 284 15.45 -1.73 -4.98
N LEU A 285 14.96 -1.76 -6.21
CA LEU A 285 14.34 -2.97 -6.79
C LEU A 285 15.34 -4.12 -6.93
N LEU A 286 16.58 -3.83 -7.34
CA LEU A 286 17.64 -4.83 -7.38
C LEU A 286 17.95 -5.37 -5.97
N SER A 287 18.06 -4.47 -4.98
CA SER A 287 18.30 -4.86 -3.59
C SER A 287 17.17 -5.71 -3.03
N MET A 288 15.90 -5.36 -3.31
CA MET A 288 14.74 -6.17 -2.92
C MET A 288 14.81 -7.58 -3.54
N ALA A 289 15.15 -7.69 -4.83
CA ALA A 289 15.31 -8.97 -5.50
C ALA A 289 16.40 -9.84 -4.85
N VAL A 290 17.55 -9.24 -4.53
CA VAL A 290 18.68 -9.92 -3.87
C VAL A 290 18.31 -10.35 -2.45
N LEU A 291 17.69 -9.46 -1.65
CA LEU A 291 17.30 -9.74 -0.27
C LEU A 291 16.27 -10.88 -0.16
N VAL A 292 15.32 -10.92 -1.07
CA VAL A 292 14.34 -12.00 -1.12
C VAL A 292 14.98 -13.27 -1.68
N GLY A 293 15.74 -13.17 -2.77
CA GLY A 293 16.40 -14.28 -3.43
C GLY A 293 17.44 -14.99 -2.56
N MET A 294 18.14 -14.28 -1.66
CA MET A 294 19.15 -14.91 -0.78
C MET A 294 18.55 -15.92 0.21
N LEU A 295 17.25 -15.81 0.53
CA LEU A 295 16.56 -16.76 1.41
C LEU A 295 16.31 -18.11 0.76
N SER A 296 16.43 -18.22 -0.56
CA SER A 296 16.29 -19.50 -1.28
C SER A 296 17.39 -20.52 -0.94
N GLY A 297 18.52 -20.06 -0.42
CA GLY A 297 19.60 -20.91 0.05
C GLY A 297 19.44 -21.44 1.49
N GLY A 298 18.27 -21.26 2.09
CA GLY A 298 17.98 -21.58 3.49
C GLY A 298 17.93 -20.33 4.37
N ILE A 299 17.10 -20.38 5.41
CA ILE A 299 16.90 -19.26 6.32
C ILE A 299 17.70 -19.47 7.59
N THR A 300 18.49 -18.47 7.95
CA THR A 300 19.26 -18.40 9.20
C THR A 300 18.85 -17.14 9.98
N ASN A 301 19.13 -17.10 11.27
CA ASN A 301 18.85 -15.90 12.09
C ASN A 301 19.45 -14.62 11.48
N VAL A 302 20.62 -14.71 10.86
CA VAL A 302 21.34 -13.55 10.32
C VAL A 302 20.73 -13.08 9.01
N ASN A 303 20.52 -13.99 8.04
CA ASN A 303 19.97 -13.58 6.73
C ASN A 303 18.49 -13.17 6.84
N LEU A 304 17.72 -13.76 7.77
CA LEU A 304 16.37 -13.33 8.11
C LEU A 304 16.37 -11.89 8.64
N ALA A 305 17.24 -11.57 9.59
CA ALA A 305 17.33 -10.22 10.17
C ALA A 305 17.73 -9.19 9.10
N ILE A 306 18.75 -9.49 8.29
CA ILE A 306 19.18 -8.62 7.19
C ILE A 306 18.04 -8.41 6.20
N SER A 307 17.35 -9.51 5.81
CA SER A 307 16.26 -9.45 4.86
C SER A 307 15.12 -8.58 5.39
N LEU A 308 14.61 -8.84 6.59
CA LEU A 308 13.47 -8.12 7.16
C LEU A 308 13.77 -6.62 7.35
N PHE A 309 14.90 -6.28 7.96
CA PHE A 309 15.25 -4.88 8.22
C PHE A 309 15.46 -4.09 6.92
N ALA A 310 16.25 -4.62 6.01
CA ALA A 310 16.49 -3.95 4.73
C ALA A 310 15.24 -3.91 3.86
N PHE A 311 14.44 -4.98 3.84
CA PHE A 311 13.23 -5.05 3.03
C PHE A 311 12.20 -4.00 3.44
N MET A 312 11.95 -3.81 4.74
CA MET A 312 11.00 -2.81 5.23
C MET A 312 11.42 -1.38 4.87
N ALA A 313 12.72 -1.08 4.96
CA ALA A 313 13.25 0.20 4.51
C ALA A 313 13.11 0.38 2.99
N LEU A 314 13.43 -0.65 2.21
CA LEU A 314 13.37 -0.60 0.75
C LEU A 314 11.93 -0.58 0.23
N TRP A 315 10.99 -1.25 0.90
CA TRP A 315 9.57 -1.17 0.57
C TRP A 315 9.09 0.29 0.59
N THR A 316 9.25 0.96 1.73
CA THR A 316 8.81 2.35 1.87
C THR A 316 9.60 3.29 0.94
N PHE A 317 10.90 3.05 0.78
CA PHE A 317 11.73 3.79 -0.16
C PHE A 317 11.20 3.66 -1.60
N ALA A 318 10.93 2.44 -2.06
CA ALA A 318 10.38 2.19 -3.40
C ALA A 318 9.01 2.85 -3.59
N ASP A 319 8.14 2.80 -2.58
CA ASP A 319 6.81 3.44 -2.61
C ASP A 319 6.89 4.94 -2.83
N VAL A 320 7.80 5.62 -2.12
CA VAL A 320 8.02 7.07 -2.30
C VAL A 320 8.45 7.38 -3.74
N TYR A 321 9.37 6.58 -4.29
CA TYR A 321 9.84 6.80 -5.67
C TYR A 321 8.80 6.43 -6.72
N GLN A 322 8.07 5.34 -6.53
CA GLN A 322 7.01 4.89 -7.45
C GLN A 322 5.84 5.90 -7.48
N SER A 323 5.42 6.37 -6.31
CA SER A 323 4.38 7.40 -6.19
C SER A 323 4.83 8.73 -6.81
N SER A 324 6.08 9.13 -6.58
CA SER A 324 6.67 10.33 -7.18
C SER A 324 6.76 10.22 -8.71
N MET A 325 7.12 9.05 -9.23
CA MET A 325 7.18 8.78 -10.66
C MET A 325 5.79 8.88 -11.30
N MET A 326 4.77 8.29 -10.64
CA MET A 326 3.38 8.41 -11.08
C MET A 326 2.91 9.86 -11.09
N GLY A 327 3.15 10.62 -10.01
CA GLY A 327 2.79 12.03 -9.95
C GLY A 327 3.52 12.90 -10.99
N TYR A 328 4.75 12.51 -11.39
CA TYR A 328 5.48 13.18 -12.46
C TYR A 328 4.87 12.90 -13.84
N MET A 329 4.36 11.69 -14.09
CA MET A 329 3.85 11.25 -15.39
C MET A 329 2.35 11.51 -15.57
N ASP A 330 1.57 11.44 -14.50
CA ASP A 330 0.12 11.66 -14.49
C ASP A 330 -0.23 12.95 -13.76
N ARG A 331 -0.23 14.06 -14.47
CA ARG A 331 -0.59 15.37 -13.92
C ARG A 331 -2.07 15.53 -13.62
N SER A 332 -2.92 14.75 -14.31
CA SER A 332 -4.36 14.73 -14.01
C SER A 332 -4.68 14.11 -12.65
N GLY A 333 -3.78 13.29 -12.12
CA GLY A 333 -3.97 12.55 -10.88
C GLY A 333 -4.95 11.37 -10.97
N SER A 334 -5.57 11.17 -12.13
CA SER A 334 -6.59 10.12 -12.32
C SER A 334 -6.00 8.71 -12.21
N LEU A 335 -4.83 8.49 -12.78
CA LEU A 335 -4.11 7.21 -12.70
C LEU A 335 -3.36 7.05 -11.37
N VAL A 336 -2.87 8.15 -10.78
CA VAL A 336 -2.28 8.15 -9.42
C VAL A 336 -3.29 7.64 -8.39
N ALA A 337 -4.56 7.99 -8.51
CA ALA A 337 -5.63 7.52 -7.62
C ALA A 337 -5.81 5.99 -7.66
N LEU A 338 -5.33 5.30 -8.70
CA LEU A 338 -5.38 3.84 -8.80
C LEU A 338 -4.22 3.14 -8.08
N LEU A 339 -3.20 3.87 -7.59
CA LEU A 339 -2.05 3.27 -6.92
C LEU A 339 -2.43 2.29 -5.81
N PRO A 340 -3.28 2.65 -4.81
CA PRO A 340 -3.65 1.71 -3.75
C PRO A 340 -4.33 0.44 -4.28
N SER A 341 -5.12 0.56 -5.34
CA SER A 341 -5.80 -0.57 -5.95
C SER A 341 -4.82 -1.51 -6.66
N VAL A 342 -3.83 -0.96 -7.36
CA VAL A 342 -2.80 -1.74 -8.05
C VAL A 342 -1.85 -2.41 -7.04
N GLN A 343 -1.53 -1.72 -5.95
CA GLN A 343 -0.77 -2.26 -4.83
C GLN A 343 -1.50 -3.46 -4.19
N GLY A 344 -2.79 -3.30 -3.88
CA GLY A 344 -3.63 -4.38 -3.36
C GLY A 344 -3.74 -5.55 -4.35
N PHE A 345 -3.88 -5.27 -5.64
CA PHE A 345 -3.91 -6.31 -6.67
C PHE A 345 -2.58 -7.08 -6.76
N GLY A 346 -1.44 -6.40 -6.69
CA GLY A 346 -0.13 -7.06 -6.61
C GLY A 346 -0.01 -7.96 -5.38
N GLN A 347 -0.50 -7.49 -4.23
CA GLN A 347 -0.54 -8.29 -3.01
C GLN A 347 -1.60 -9.42 -3.02
N PHE A 348 -2.56 -9.40 -3.93
CA PHE A 348 -3.40 -10.56 -4.24
C PHE A 348 -2.62 -11.59 -5.08
N VAL A 349 -1.99 -11.15 -6.15
CA VAL A 349 -1.31 -12.04 -7.09
C VAL A 349 -0.10 -12.72 -6.45
N GLY A 350 0.71 -11.99 -5.67
CA GLY A 350 1.92 -12.51 -5.04
C GLY A 350 1.69 -13.71 -4.14
N PRO A 351 0.87 -13.63 -3.10
CA PRO A 351 0.56 -14.77 -2.23
C PRO A 351 -0.11 -15.95 -2.99
N ASN A 352 -0.91 -15.68 -4.01
CA ASN A 352 -1.53 -16.75 -4.82
C ASN A 352 -0.52 -17.50 -5.68
N ILE A 353 0.47 -16.81 -6.26
CA ILE A 353 1.60 -17.46 -6.95
C ILE A 353 2.40 -18.28 -5.93
N ALA A 354 2.74 -17.70 -4.79
CA ALA A 354 3.47 -18.37 -3.71
C ALA A 354 2.71 -19.61 -3.20
N ALA A 355 1.40 -19.48 -2.96
CA ALA A 355 0.53 -20.58 -2.58
C ALA A 355 0.57 -21.74 -3.59
N SER A 356 0.51 -21.41 -4.88
CA SER A 356 0.56 -22.42 -5.95
C SER A 356 1.92 -23.13 -6.00
N ILE A 357 3.02 -22.43 -5.77
CA ILE A 357 4.38 -23.01 -5.72
C ILE A 357 4.48 -23.97 -4.54
N ILE A 358 4.03 -23.56 -3.36
CA ILE A 358 4.08 -24.36 -2.13
C ILE A 358 3.14 -25.57 -2.24
N GLY A 359 1.91 -25.37 -2.73
CA GLY A 359 0.90 -26.43 -2.90
C GLY A 359 1.34 -27.52 -3.89
N ASN A 360 2.18 -27.17 -4.90
CA ASN A 360 2.80 -28.15 -5.79
C ASN A 360 4.08 -28.81 -5.22
N GLY A 361 4.41 -28.57 -3.96
CA GLY A 361 5.55 -29.20 -3.28
C GLY A 361 6.92 -28.64 -3.66
N LEU A 362 6.99 -27.48 -4.33
CA LEU A 362 8.25 -26.86 -4.75
C LEU A 362 8.98 -26.10 -3.61
N GLY A 363 8.29 -25.89 -2.47
CA GLY A 363 8.87 -25.34 -1.24
C GLY A 363 9.13 -23.83 -1.27
N TYR A 364 9.55 -23.32 -0.11
CA TYR A 364 9.80 -21.88 0.09
C TYR A 364 10.98 -21.34 -0.72
N SER A 365 12.01 -22.15 -0.99
CA SER A 365 13.18 -21.72 -1.76
C SER A 365 12.81 -21.22 -3.15
N ILE A 366 11.98 -21.97 -3.89
CA ILE A 366 11.51 -21.58 -5.22
C ILE A 366 10.56 -20.41 -5.14
N MET A 367 9.70 -20.37 -4.11
CA MET A 367 8.80 -19.26 -3.86
C MET A 367 9.56 -17.93 -3.68
N PHE A 368 10.66 -17.90 -2.90
CA PHE A 368 11.48 -16.72 -2.73
C PHE A 368 12.19 -16.30 -4.04
N LEU A 369 12.69 -17.24 -4.83
CA LEU A 369 13.27 -16.93 -6.13
C LEU A 369 12.27 -16.28 -7.09
N VAL A 370 11.07 -16.86 -7.17
CA VAL A 370 10.01 -16.32 -8.02
C VAL A 370 9.57 -14.95 -7.52
N SER A 371 9.33 -14.79 -6.21
CA SER A 371 8.96 -13.50 -5.62
C SER A 371 10.04 -12.43 -5.87
N GLY A 372 11.32 -12.76 -5.65
CA GLY A 372 12.45 -11.86 -5.91
C GLY A 372 12.54 -11.47 -7.40
N SER A 373 12.28 -12.40 -8.32
CA SER A 373 12.30 -12.11 -9.75
C SER A 373 11.26 -11.09 -10.20
N MET A 374 10.13 -10.95 -9.48
CA MET A 374 9.11 -9.95 -9.80
C MET A 374 9.63 -8.52 -9.61
N ALA A 375 10.50 -8.29 -8.63
CA ALA A 375 11.16 -6.97 -8.48
C ALA A 375 12.11 -6.68 -9.68
N LEU A 376 12.76 -7.69 -10.24
CA LEU A 376 13.56 -7.53 -11.47
C LEU A 376 12.68 -7.22 -12.68
N VAL A 377 11.50 -7.85 -12.79
CA VAL A 377 10.54 -7.51 -13.86
C VAL A 377 10.12 -6.04 -13.75
N ALA A 378 9.77 -5.57 -12.54
CA ALA A 378 9.46 -4.17 -12.31
C ALA A 378 10.64 -3.25 -12.71
N MET A 379 11.86 -3.61 -12.36
CA MET A 379 13.08 -2.88 -12.74
C MET A 379 13.25 -2.80 -14.25
N VAL A 380 13.01 -3.88 -14.99
CA VAL A 380 13.08 -3.91 -16.47
C VAL A 380 12.04 -2.97 -17.08
N ILE A 381 10.80 -2.96 -16.56
CA ILE A 381 9.74 -2.06 -17.05
C ILE A 381 10.15 -0.59 -16.82
N TYR A 382 10.63 -0.24 -15.63
CA TYR A 382 11.14 1.12 -15.36
C TYR A 382 12.35 1.47 -16.25
N GLY A 383 13.19 0.49 -16.59
CA GLY A 383 14.28 0.63 -17.55
C GLY A 383 13.79 1.02 -18.94
N GLY A 384 12.73 0.36 -19.40
CA GLY A 384 12.06 0.70 -20.67
C GLY A 384 11.51 2.14 -20.67
N ILE A 385 10.84 2.54 -19.58
CA ILE A 385 10.32 3.89 -19.42
C ILE A 385 11.46 4.91 -19.43
N PHE A 386 12.54 4.67 -18.70
CA PHE A 386 13.72 5.54 -18.67
C PHE A 386 14.33 5.71 -20.06
N PHE A 387 14.55 4.62 -20.78
CA PHE A 387 15.13 4.63 -22.11
C PHE A 387 14.25 5.42 -23.08
N TYR A 388 12.94 5.20 -23.06
CA TYR A 388 11.99 5.93 -23.91
C TYR A 388 12.03 7.44 -23.65
N MET A 389 12.03 7.85 -22.38
CA MET A 389 12.06 9.28 -22.02
C MET A 389 13.39 9.92 -22.40
N HIS A 390 14.51 9.20 -22.24
CA HIS A 390 15.84 9.73 -22.58
C HIS A 390 16.02 9.91 -24.08
N THR A 391 15.54 8.96 -24.90
CA THR A 391 15.60 9.03 -26.37
C THR A 391 14.79 10.19 -26.93
N ARG A 392 13.59 10.44 -26.40
CA ARG A 392 12.77 11.58 -26.82
C ARG A 392 13.41 12.94 -26.49
N LYS A 393 14.05 13.05 -25.32
CA LYS A 393 14.74 14.28 -24.94
C LYS A 393 15.94 14.59 -25.83
N SER A 394 16.65 13.58 -26.30
CA SER A 394 17.75 13.74 -27.25
C SER A 394 17.27 14.17 -28.65
N VAL A 395 16.12 13.63 -29.12
CA VAL A 395 15.55 14.00 -30.43
C VAL A 395 15.03 15.42 -30.44
N SER A 396 14.43 15.93 -29.35
CA SER A 396 14.00 17.33 -29.26
C SER A 396 15.17 18.33 -29.31
N LEU A 397 16.32 17.98 -28.73
CA LEU A 397 17.52 18.82 -28.75
C LEU A 397 18.25 18.83 -30.11
N THR A 398 18.08 17.79 -30.92
CA THR A 398 18.65 17.73 -32.30
C THR A 398 17.74 18.34 -33.35
N GLY A 399 16.43 18.35 -33.14
CA GLY A 399 15.47 18.99 -34.05
C GLY A 399 15.54 20.51 -34.08
N ASP A 400 15.90 21.14 -32.94
CA ASP A 400 16.06 22.60 -32.84
C ASP A 400 17.37 23.12 -33.45
N THR A 401 18.32 22.22 -33.76
CA THR A 401 19.60 22.57 -34.42
C THR A 401 19.58 22.45 -35.94
N GLU A 402 18.56 21.81 -36.54
CA GLU A 402 18.38 21.74 -37.99
C GLU A 402 17.40 22.83 -38.54
N ALA A 403 16.75 23.58 -37.65
CA ALA A 403 15.82 24.65 -38.00
C ALA A 403 16.39 26.06 -37.78
N ALA A 404 17.66 26.22 -37.44
CA ALA A 404 18.42 27.45 -37.31
C ALA A 404 19.52 27.52 -38.37
#